data_0e372b89ce6d568abd1f9b139041af0b
#
_entry.id   0e372b89ce6d568abd1f9b139041af0b
#
_cell.length_a   1.000
_cell.length_b   1.000
_cell.length_c   1.000
_cell.angle_alpha   90.00
_cell.angle_beta   90.00
_cell.angle_gamma   90.00
#
_symmetry.space_group_name_H-M   'P 1'
#
loop_
_entity.id
_entity.type
_entity.pdbx_description
1 polymer ?
#
loop_
_entity_poly.entity_id
_entity_poly.type
_entity_poly.pdbx_seq_one_letter_code
_entity_poly.pdbx_strand_id
1 'polypeptide(L)'
;MRNTMQTGIAALIFAGLAACDGGSGATQESTGQMSLSITDAPLDTATSVVVQFSGVAFKREGSAAEIIETLIPSPRQLDLLEYQEGRAALLLDSVTLPAGKYEWIRLIVDNQPNVRDSYLVQTPGQECELRVPSGAESGLKLNRGFTLPADGSVALTIDFDLRKSIHAPPGQSGEAPDCTQAYLLRPTLRIVDDANVGAIAGTVHSALVTEQCLPKVYVFAGNDVVPDDIDDAGSASDIDPDVVASVAIENGSTAYPYHAAFIPPGAYTVAFTCDDDDPASDDELTFVSTQNIDVQANLISTVDFAPPPAAP
;
A
#
# COMPACT_ATOMS: atom_id res chain seq x y z
N MET A 1 82.69 61.82 30.31
CA MET A 1 82.97 60.62 29.59
C MET A 1 81.66 59.89 29.31
N ARG A 2 81.01 60.25 28.24
CA ARG A 2 79.67 59.80 27.90
C ARG A 2 79.72 59.25 26.47
N ASN A 3 79.47 58.00 26.30
CA ASN A 3 79.25 57.39 24.99
C ASN A 3 77.77 57.20 24.77
N THR A 4 77.30 57.86 23.78
CA THR A 4 75.95 57.69 23.26
C THR A 4 75.96 56.62 22.14
N MET A 5 75.20 55.58 22.34
CA MET A 5 75.03 54.51 21.36
C MET A 5 73.67 54.66 20.68
N GLN A 6 73.68 54.91 19.36
CA GLN A 6 72.49 54.98 18.53
C GLN A 6 72.07 53.57 18.17
N THR A 7 70.81 53.27 18.45
CA THR A 7 70.22 52.01 18.08
C THR A 7 69.30 52.21 16.85
N GLY A 8 69.68 51.59 15.75
CA GLY A 8 68.86 51.58 14.52
C GLY A 8 67.72 50.60 14.63
N ILE A 9 66.55 51.06 14.25
CA ILE A 9 65.29 50.26 14.13
C ILE A 9 65.28 49.68 12.74
N ALA A 10 65.36 48.35 12.61
CA ALA A 10 65.12 47.64 11.39
C ALA A 10 63.58 47.26 11.34
N ALA A 11 62.86 47.79 10.38
CA ALA A 11 61.49 47.43 10.12
C ALA A 11 61.47 46.12 9.34
N LEU A 12 60.99 45.04 9.99
CA LEU A 12 60.60 43.79 9.29
C LEU A 12 59.22 43.92 8.72
N ILE A 13 59.14 43.90 7.39
CA ILE A 13 57.86 43.76 6.64
C ILE A 13 57.47 42.28 6.67
N PHE A 14 56.48 41.90 7.43
CA PHE A 14 55.82 40.59 7.36
C PHE A 14 54.86 40.59 6.17
N ALA A 15 55.22 39.91 5.09
CA ALA A 15 54.30 39.54 4.02
C ALA A 15 53.41 38.43 4.54
N GLY A 16 52.15 38.76 4.86
CA GLY A 16 51.14 37.79 5.22
C GLY A 16 50.74 36.98 3.97
N LEU A 17 51.13 35.72 3.93
CA LEU A 17 50.48 34.74 3.02
C LEU A 17 49.08 34.49 3.54
N ALA A 18 48.05 35.01 2.83
CA ALA A 18 46.70 34.58 2.97
C ALA A 18 46.61 33.16 2.40
N ALA A 19 46.68 32.16 3.28
CA ALA A 19 46.26 30.79 2.96
C ALA A 19 44.74 30.84 2.73
N CYS A 20 44.31 30.76 1.47
CA CYS A 20 42.97 30.35 1.13
C CYS A 20 42.83 28.90 1.62
N ASP A 21 42.25 28.74 2.79
CA ASP A 21 41.72 27.47 3.25
C ASP A 21 40.53 27.14 2.34
N GLY A 22 40.80 26.32 1.32
CA GLY A 22 39.81 25.72 0.47
C GLY A 22 39.04 24.70 1.31
N GLY A 23 38.14 25.19 2.14
CA GLY A 23 37.13 24.37 2.76
C GLY A 23 36.34 23.66 1.66
N SER A 24 36.64 22.40 1.41
CA SER A 24 35.74 21.46 0.77
C SER A 24 34.50 21.39 1.64
N GLY A 25 33.57 22.33 1.45
CA GLY A 25 32.25 22.25 2.00
C GLY A 25 31.61 20.98 1.44
N ALA A 26 31.65 19.92 2.24
CA ALA A 26 30.78 18.80 1.99
C ALA A 26 29.38 19.41 1.90
N THR A 27 28.79 19.45 0.71
CA THR A 27 27.39 19.84 0.53
C THR A 27 26.60 18.84 1.32
N GLN A 28 26.11 19.26 2.49
CA GLN A 28 25.22 18.44 3.30
C GLN A 28 24.02 18.12 2.42
N GLU A 29 23.82 16.85 2.13
CA GLU A 29 22.71 16.42 1.31
C GLU A 29 21.40 16.78 2.02
N SER A 30 20.50 17.46 1.34
CA SER A 30 19.19 17.80 1.91
C SER A 30 18.40 16.51 2.18
N THR A 31 17.66 16.49 3.26
CA THR A 31 16.84 15.34 3.69
C THR A 31 15.38 15.73 3.81
N GLY A 32 14.51 14.75 3.86
CA GLY A 32 13.08 14.87 4.17
C GLY A 32 12.64 13.74 5.08
N GLN A 33 11.40 13.79 5.53
CA GLN A 33 10.77 12.78 6.39
C GLN A 33 9.83 11.91 5.54
N MET A 34 9.85 10.60 5.77
CA MET A 34 9.01 9.66 5.05
C MET A 34 8.31 8.72 6.04
N SER A 35 6.99 8.60 5.92
CA SER A 35 6.19 7.60 6.62
C SER A 35 5.62 6.62 5.60
N LEU A 36 5.55 5.34 5.96
CA LEU A 36 5.02 4.29 5.11
C LEU A 36 4.06 3.43 5.89
N SER A 37 2.85 3.31 5.38
CA SER A 37 1.80 2.44 5.89
C SER A 37 1.46 1.33 4.91
N ILE A 38 0.75 0.32 5.39
CA ILE A 38 0.22 -0.79 4.59
C ILE A 38 -1.26 -0.98 4.91
N THR A 39 -2.07 -1.18 3.89
CA THR A 39 -3.50 -1.51 3.97
C THR A 39 -3.80 -2.69 3.06
N ASP A 40 -5.01 -3.20 3.11
CA ASP A 40 -5.43 -4.36 2.32
C ASP A 40 -6.86 -4.25 1.81
N ALA A 41 -7.14 -4.97 0.72
CA ALA A 41 -8.48 -5.28 0.22
C ALA A 41 -9.01 -6.58 0.85
N PRO A 42 -10.35 -6.76 0.97
CA PRO A 42 -10.93 -7.94 1.59
C PRO A 42 -10.59 -9.24 0.83
N LEU A 43 -10.35 -10.32 1.59
CA LEU A 43 -10.18 -11.68 1.08
C LEU A 43 -11.15 -12.62 1.82
N ASP A 44 -12.06 -13.28 1.10
CA ASP A 44 -13.15 -14.06 1.71
C ASP A 44 -12.74 -15.49 2.09
N THR A 45 -11.71 -16.03 1.43
CA THR A 45 -11.26 -17.43 1.60
C THR A 45 -10.35 -17.65 2.81
N ALA A 46 -9.94 -16.58 3.49
CA ALA A 46 -9.08 -16.63 4.67
C ALA A 46 -9.64 -15.78 5.82
N THR A 47 -9.36 -16.22 7.04
CA THR A 47 -9.67 -15.48 8.28
C THR A 47 -8.48 -14.69 8.79
N SER A 48 -7.29 -14.92 8.26
CA SER A 48 -6.05 -14.23 8.62
C SER A 48 -5.01 -14.42 7.50
N VAL A 49 -4.29 -13.35 7.17
CA VAL A 49 -3.15 -13.36 6.23
C VAL A 49 -1.99 -12.65 6.88
N VAL A 50 -1.12 -13.42 7.51
CA VAL A 50 0.04 -12.89 8.24
C VAL A 50 1.27 -12.86 7.34
N VAL A 51 1.86 -11.68 7.20
CA VAL A 51 3.13 -11.48 6.48
C VAL A 51 4.17 -10.90 7.41
N GLN A 52 5.37 -11.47 7.39
CA GLN A 52 6.49 -11.00 8.20
C GLN A 52 7.39 -10.07 7.38
N PHE A 53 7.43 -8.81 7.77
CA PHE A 53 8.29 -7.79 7.18
C PHE A 53 9.52 -7.57 8.05
N SER A 54 10.70 -7.50 7.44
CA SER A 54 11.97 -7.22 8.14
C SER A 54 12.57 -5.86 7.78
N GLY A 55 12.13 -5.24 6.68
CA GLY A 55 12.61 -3.93 6.27
C GLY A 55 11.90 -3.37 5.05
N VAL A 56 12.32 -2.16 4.70
CA VAL A 56 11.90 -1.48 3.47
C VAL A 56 13.13 -0.96 2.75
N ALA A 57 13.24 -1.21 1.46
CA ALA A 57 14.31 -0.69 0.64
C ALA A 57 13.79 0.37 -0.33
N PHE A 58 14.58 1.41 -0.52
CA PHE A 58 14.29 2.55 -1.39
C PHE A 58 15.37 2.70 -2.45
N LYS A 59 14.98 2.93 -3.70
CA LYS A 59 15.92 3.23 -4.78
C LYS A 59 15.78 4.67 -5.21
N ARG A 60 16.80 5.46 -4.93
CA ARG A 60 16.87 6.84 -5.39
C ARG A 60 17.25 6.91 -6.86
N GLU A 61 16.63 7.81 -7.63
CA GLU A 61 16.96 8.07 -9.03
C GLU A 61 18.44 8.42 -9.18
N GLY A 62 19.11 7.76 -10.12
CA GLY A 62 20.53 7.97 -10.39
C GLY A 62 21.52 7.42 -9.35
N SER A 63 21.06 6.79 -8.26
CA SER A 63 21.93 6.12 -7.29
C SER A 63 22.18 4.67 -7.68
N ALA A 64 23.42 4.19 -7.48
CA ALA A 64 23.75 2.77 -7.64
C ALA A 64 23.30 1.94 -6.41
N ALA A 65 23.28 2.54 -5.23
CA ALA A 65 22.92 1.88 -3.97
C ALA A 65 21.44 2.01 -3.62
N GLU A 66 20.92 1.05 -2.88
CA GLU A 66 19.64 1.10 -2.19
C GLU A 66 19.84 1.66 -0.78
N ILE A 67 18.80 2.27 -0.21
CA ILE A 67 18.70 2.63 1.19
C ILE A 67 17.79 1.62 1.85
N ILE A 68 18.21 0.97 2.93
CA ILE A 68 17.42 -0.04 3.62
C ILE A 68 17.10 0.45 5.02
N GLU A 69 15.80 0.52 5.34
CA GLU A 69 15.29 0.82 6.67
C GLU A 69 14.79 -0.47 7.32
N THR A 70 15.37 -0.82 8.45
CA THR A 70 14.96 -2.00 9.23
C THR A 70 13.77 -1.65 10.11
N LEU A 71 12.73 -2.49 10.11
CA LEU A 71 11.55 -2.29 10.96
C LEU A 71 11.88 -2.49 12.45
N ILE A 72 11.22 -1.73 13.33
CA ILE A 72 11.41 -1.80 14.79
C ILE A 72 10.03 -2.05 15.44
N PRO A 73 9.86 -3.13 16.27
CA PRO A 73 10.76 -4.26 16.43
C PRO A 73 10.85 -5.08 15.14
N SER A 74 12.01 -5.60 14.82
CA SER A 74 12.24 -6.36 13.60
C SER A 74 12.53 -7.83 13.93
N PRO A 75 12.00 -8.78 13.15
CA PRO A 75 10.98 -8.63 12.09
C PRO A 75 9.60 -8.35 12.67
N ARG A 76 8.69 -7.85 11.85
CA ARG A 76 7.32 -7.50 12.25
C ARG A 76 6.29 -8.30 11.47
N GLN A 77 5.51 -9.11 12.16
CA GLN A 77 4.36 -9.80 11.59
C GLN A 77 3.12 -8.90 11.63
N LEU A 78 2.41 -8.83 10.52
CA LEU A 78 1.14 -8.13 10.38
C LEU A 78 0.12 -9.08 9.79
N ASP A 79 -1.06 -9.15 10.40
CA ASP A 79 -2.23 -9.72 9.76
C ASP A 79 -2.85 -8.63 8.87
N LEU A 80 -2.74 -8.80 7.57
CA LEU A 80 -3.16 -7.79 6.61
C LEU A 80 -4.69 -7.61 6.63
N LEU A 81 -5.46 -8.67 6.93
CA LEU A 81 -6.92 -8.58 7.02
C LEU A 81 -7.42 -7.70 8.19
N GLU A 82 -6.57 -7.36 9.17
CA GLU A 82 -6.90 -6.37 10.20
C GLU A 82 -6.90 -4.92 9.68
N TYR A 83 -6.30 -4.68 8.50
CA TYR A 83 -6.08 -3.33 7.96
C TYR A 83 -6.91 -3.05 6.72
N GLN A 84 -8.20 -3.31 6.81
CA GLN A 84 -9.22 -3.05 5.81
C GLN A 84 -10.05 -1.81 6.17
N GLU A 85 -10.97 -1.39 5.30
CA GLU A 85 -11.92 -0.32 5.56
C GLU A 85 -11.25 1.04 5.91
N GLY A 86 -10.13 1.35 5.26
CA GLY A 86 -9.39 2.59 5.50
C GLY A 86 -8.45 2.56 6.70
N ARG A 87 -8.35 1.42 7.40
CA ARG A 87 -7.30 1.21 8.41
C ARG A 87 -5.99 0.88 7.72
N ALA A 88 -4.88 1.34 8.29
CA ALA A 88 -3.55 1.02 7.78
C ALA A 88 -2.57 0.77 8.93
N ALA A 89 -1.64 -0.17 8.73
CA ALA A 89 -0.55 -0.43 9.65
C ALA A 89 0.65 0.45 9.30
N LEU A 90 1.13 1.23 10.24
CA LEU A 90 2.34 2.04 10.06
C LEU A 90 3.57 1.11 10.07
N LEU A 91 4.30 1.02 8.97
CA LEU A 91 5.56 0.27 8.85
C LEU A 91 6.77 1.14 9.23
N LEU A 92 6.84 2.34 8.67
CA LEU A 92 7.89 3.33 8.96
C LEU A 92 7.24 4.63 9.44
N ASP A 93 7.77 5.18 10.53
CA ASP A 93 7.30 6.44 11.10
C ASP A 93 8.39 7.50 10.98
N SER A 94 8.16 8.47 10.10
CA SER A 94 8.98 9.68 9.95
C SER A 94 10.48 9.40 9.82
N VAL A 95 10.85 8.40 9.00
CA VAL A 95 12.28 8.11 8.75
C VAL A 95 12.90 9.21 7.90
N THR A 96 14.13 9.57 8.23
CA THR A 96 14.90 10.60 7.51
C THR A 96 15.59 9.98 6.32
N LEU A 97 15.25 10.41 5.11
CA LEU A 97 15.87 9.97 3.87
C LEU A 97 16.42 11.16 3.08
N PRO A 98 17.44 10.98 2.21
CA PRO A 98 17.88 12.01 1.28
C PRO A 98 16.73 12.54 0.42
N ALA A 99 16.60 13.86 0.31
CA ALA A 99 15.59 14.47 -0.55
C ALA A 99 15.87 14.16 -2.03
N GLY A 100 14.80 14.06 -2.82
CA GLY A 100 14.90 13.80 -4.26
C GLY A 100 13.87 12.82 -4.77
N LYS A 101 14.05 12.36 -6.02
CA LYS A 101 13.19 11.37 -6.64
C LYS A 101 13.65 9.97 -6.32
N TYR A 102 12.68 9.10 -6.05
CA TYR A 102 12.86 7.67 -5.83
C TYR A 102 12.18 6.91 -6.97
N GLU A 103 12.84 5.87 -7.47
CA GLU A 103 12.36 5.06 -8.60
C GLU A 103 11.36 3.99 -8.14
N TRP A 104 11.62 3.39 -6.97
CA TRP A 104 10.81 2.31 -6.43
C TRP A 104 10.98 2.13 -4.91
N ILE A 105 10.00 1.45 -4.33
CA ILE A 105 10.00 0.94 -2.96
C ILE A 105 9.97 -0.59 -3.02
N ARG A 106 10.62 -1.26 -2.08
CA ARG A 106 10.57 -2.71 -1.92
C ARG A 106 10.37 -3.07 -0.47
N LEU A 107 9.32 -3.83 -0.19
CA LEU A 107 9.14 -4.46 1.12
C LEU A 107 10.02 -5.69 1.21
N ILE A 108 10.83 -5.77 2.24
CA ILE A 108 11.69 -6.92 2.54
C ILE A 108 10.88 -7.84 3.44
N VAL A 109 10.59 -9.04 2.96
CA VAL A 109 9.84 -10.07 3.68
C VAL A 109 10.75 -11.23 4.04
N ASP A 110 10.57 -11.79 5.21
CA ASP A 110 11.25 -13.00 5.60
C ASP A 110 10.61 -14.21 4.92
N ASN A 111 11.42 -15.08 4.38
CA ASN A 111 10.99 -16.27 3.65
C ASN A 111 12.02 -17.38 3.86
N GLN A 112 12.15 -17.82 5.12
CA GLN A 112 13.07 -18.91 5.46
C GLN A 112 12.40 -20.26 5.20
N PRO A 113 13.05 -21.19 4.49
CA PRO A 113 12.49 -22.52 4.27
C PRO A 113 12.21 -23.24 5.60
N ASN A 114 11.01 -23.79 5.72
CA ASN A 114 10.51 -24.51 6.93
C ASN A 114 10.34 -23.63 8.19
N VAL A 115 10.34 -22.32 8.06
CA VAL A 115 9.94 -21.37 9.10
C VAL A 115 8.63 -20.73 8.65
N ARG A 116 7.62 -20.76 9.50
CA ARG A 116 6.33 -20.11 9.22
C ARG A 116 6.39 -18.64 9.61
N ASP A 117 7.19 -17.88 8.86
CA ASP A 117 7.30 -16.44 9.06
C ASP A 117 6.06 -15.74 8.51
N SER A 118 5.51 -16.27 7.41
CA SER A 118 4.28 -15.81 6.80
C SER A 118 3.33 -16.99 6.56
N TYR A 119 2.04 -16.78 6.81
CA TYR A 119 1.02 -17.82 6.69
C TYR A 119 -0.36 -17.23 6.46
N LEU A 120 -1.28 -18.03 5.98
CA LEU A 120 -2.71 -17.71 5.94
C LEU A 120 -3.49 -18.74 6.74
N VAL A 121 -4.61 -18.33 7.32
CA VAL A 121 -5.56 -19.19 8.00
C VAL A 121 -6.83 -19.27 7.18
N GLN A 122 -7.07 -20.44 6.60
CA GLN A 122 -8.30 -20.71 5.84
C GLN A 122 -9.50 -20.93 6.76
N THR A 123 -10.70 -20.75 6.24
CA THR A 123 -11.93 -21.22 6.86
C THR A 123 -12.08 -22.73 6.61
N PRO A 124 -12.25 -23.61 7.63
CA PRO A 124 -12.61 -23.37 9.03
C PRO A 124 -11.44 -23.25 10.04
N GLY A 125 -10.28 -22.80 9.68
CA GLY A 125 -9.19 -22.54 10.64
C GLY A 125 -7.92 -23.36 10.39
N GLN A 126 -7.68 -23.82 9.17
CA GLN A 126 -6.44 -24.48 8.79
C GLN A 126 -5.35 -23.45 8.45
N GLU A 127 -4.20 -23.54 9.12
CA GLU A 127 -3.04 -22.71 8.86
C GLU A 127 -2.18 -23.27 7.73
N CYS A 128 -1.96 -22.47 6.68
CA CYS A 128 -1.18 -22.80 5.50
C CYS A 128 0.06 -21.88 5.39
N GLU A 129 1.21 -22.45 5.04
CA GLU A 129 2.40 -21.65 4.77
C GLU A 129 2.16 -20.72 3.58
N LEU A 130 2.55 -19.46 3.71
CA LEU A 130 2.50 -18.47 2.65
C LEU A 130 3.93 -18.16 2.21
N ARG A 131 4.27 -18.52 0.98
CA ARG A 131 5.61 -18.36 0.45
C ARG A 131 5.67 -17.22 -0.56
N VAL A 132 6.66 -16.35 -0.41
CA VAL A 132 6.98 -15.31 -1.40
C VAL A 132 8.01 -15.87 -2.38
N PRO A 133 7.69 -16.09 -3.66
CA PRO A 133 8.66 -16.54 -4.66
C PRO A 133 9.80 -15.52 -4.75
N SER A 134 11.04 -15.96 -4.64
CA SER A 134 12.25 -15.11 -4.63
C SER A 134 12.34 -14.08 -3.48
N GLY A 135 11.60 -14.31 -2.37
CA GLY A 135 11.34 -13.34 -1.31
C GLY A 135 12.56 -12.67 -0.68
N ALA A 136 13.63 -13.41 -0.43
CA ALA A 136 14.81 -12.84 0.22
C ALA A 136 15.63 -11.91 -0.69
N GLU A 137 15.62 -12.14 -2.02
CA GLU A 137 16.46 -11.38 -2.96
C GLU A 137 15.71 -10.26 -3.68
N SER A 138 14.47 -10.50 -4.10
CA SER A 138 13.69 -9.53 -4.86
C SER A 138 12.65 -8.79 -4.02
N GLY A 139 12.17 -9.37 -2.90
CA GLY A 139 11.12 -8.80 -2.06
C GLY A 139 9.84 -8.45 -2.83
N LEU A 140 8.97 -7.71 -2.19
CA LEU A 140 7.75 -7.18 -2.82
C LEU A 140 8.06 -5.79 -3.38
N LYS A 141 8.35 -5.70 -4.68
CA LYS A 141 8.82 -4.47 -5.33
C LYS A 141 7.68 -3.72 -6.01
N LEU A 142 7.54 -2.44 -5.66
CA LEU A 142 6.63 -1.48 -6.31
C LEU A 142 7.43 -0.58 -7.25
N ASN A 143 7.20 -0.72 -8.55
CA ASN A 143 7.88 0.06 -9.59
C ASN A 143 7.21 1.44 -9.82
N ARG A 144 6.71 2.06 -8.76
CA ARG A 144 6.16 3.41 -8.79
C ARG A 144 7.03 4.33 -7.94
N GLY A 145 7.57 5.37 -8.57
CA GLY A 145 8.40 6.34 -7.89
C GLY A 145 7.61 7.39 -7.12
N PHE A 146 8.30 8.08 -6.22
CA PHE A 146 7.80 9.24 -5.48
C PHE A 146 8.88 10.32 -5.40
N THR A 147 8.49 11.51 -4.95
CA THR A 147 9.44 12.61 -4.72
C THR A 147 9.39 13.02 -3.26
N LEU A 148 10.55 12.94 -2.57
CA LEU A 148 10.71 13.44 -1.20
C LEU A 148 11.26 14.86 -1.24
N PRO A 149 10.50 15.88 -0.82
CA PRO A 149 10.96 17.26 -0.82
C PRO A 149 12.03 17.50 0.26
N ALA A 150 12.95 18.41 -0.01
CA ALA A 150 13.90 18.87 1.00
C ALA A 150 13.15 19.57 2.14
N ASP A 151 13.53 19.25 3.37
CA ASP A 151 12.91 19.76 4.61
C ASP A 151 11.39 19.56 4.68
N GLY A 152 10.85 18.68 3.85
CA GLY A 152 9.43 18.32 3.80
C GLY A 152 9.16 16.89 4.25
N SER A 153 7.89 16.48 4.15
CA SER A 153 7.44 15.13 4.49
C SER A 153 6.57 14.54 3.39
N VAL A 154 6.62 13.20 3.27
CA VAL A 154 5.72 12.41 2.44
C VAL A 154 5.20 11.25 3.27
N ALA A 155 3.89 11.04 3.26
CA ALA A 155 3.25 9.86 3.80
C ALA A 155 2.67 9.04 2.64
N LEU A 156 3.03 7.77 2.57
CA LEU A 156 2.60 6.85 1.53
C LEU A 156 1.93 5.64 2.16
N THR A 157 0.88 5.14 1.52
CA THR A 157 0.25 3.88 1.87
C THR A 157 0.40 2.89 0.73
N ILE A 158 0.87 1.68 1.06
CA ILE A 158 0.89 0.54 0.14
C ILE A 158 -0.42 -0.23 0.36
N ASP A 159 -1.19 -0.34 -0.68
CA ASP A 159 -2.41 -1.10 -0.73
C ASP A 159 -2.12 -2.47 -1.35
N PHE A 160 -2.39 -3.53 -0.58
CA PHE A 160 -2.31 -4.91 -1.03
C PHE A 160 -3.66 -5.30 -1.64
N ASP A 161 -3.64 -5.83 -2.83
CA ASP A 161 -4.76 -6.59 -3.34
C ASP A 161 -4.52 -8.08 -3.05
N LEU A 162 -4.96 -8.55 -1.87
CA LEU A 162 -4.75 -9.93 -1.46
C LEU A 162 -5.48 -10.93 -2.35
N ARG A 163 -6.60 -10.56 -2.97
CA ARG A 163 -7.33 -11.42 -3.89
C ARG A 163 -6.48 -11.80 -5.09
N LYS A 164 -5.80 -10.80 -5.70
CA LYS A 164 -4.87 -11.01 -6.81
C LYS A 164 -3.47 -11.45 -6.38
N SER A 165 -3.16 -11.37 -5.09
CA SER A 165 -1.81 -11.65 -4.57
C SER A 165 -1.63 -13.08 -4.06
N ILE A 166 -2.70 -13.74 -3.59
CA ILE A 166 -2.62 -15.07 -3.00
C ILE A 166 -3.05 -16.11 -4.00
N HIS A 167 -2.14 -17.00 -4.35
CA HIS A 167 -2.39 -18.08 -5.30
C HIS A 167 -2.29 -19.44 -4.61
N ALA A 168 -3.28 -20.28 -4.88
CA ALA A 168 -3.25 -21.68 -4.46
C ALA A 168 -2.03 -22.43 -5.03
N PRO A 169 -1.57 -23.50 -4.35
CA PRO A 169 -0.49 -24.32 -4.86
C PRO A 169 -0.83 -24.92 -6.23
N PRO A 170 0.16 -25.08 -7.13
CA PRO A 170 -0.08 -25.68 -8.46
C PRO A 170 -0.76 -27.05 -8.39
N GLY A 171 -1.84 -27.22 -9.15
CA GLY A 171 -2.64 -28.45 -9.19
C GLY A 171 -3.68 -28.59 -8.08
N GLN A 172 -3.84 -27.57 -7.26
CA GLN A 172 -4.91 -27.45 -6.28
C GLN A 172 -5.79 -26.25 -6.68
N SER A 173 -6.86 -26.54 -7.41
CA SER A 173 -7.90 -25.54 -7.73
C SER A 173 -9.19 -25.98 -7.04
N GLY A 174 -9.93 -25.04 -6.45
CA GLY A 174 -11.22 -25.26 -5.80
C GLY A 174 -11.29 -24.62 -4.41
N GLU A 175 -12.45 -24.70 -3.80
CA GLU A 175 -12.88 -23.92 -2.62
C GLU A 175 -12.03 -24.08 -1.35
N ALA A 176 -11.18 -25.07 -1.21
CA ALA A 176 -10.27 -25.22 -0.08
C ALA A 176 -9.08 -26.13 -0.45
N PRO A 177 -8.06 -25.61 -1.15
CA PRO A 177 -6.83 -26.35 -1.34
C PRO A 177 -6.25 -26.78 0.01
N ASP A 178 -5.73 -28.03 0.11
CA ASP A 178 -5.13 -28.46 1.35
C ASP A 178 -3.81 -27.72 1.64
N CYS A 179 -3.46 -27.55 2.89
CA CYS A 179 -2.23 -26.88 3.31
C CYS A 179 -0.98 -27.80 3.27
N THR A 180 -0.99 -28.85 2.48
CA THR A 180 0.17 -29.75 2.31
C THR A 180 1.29 -29.11 1.50
N GLN A 181 0.94 -28.12 0.68
CA GLN A 181 1.86 -27.27 -0.07
C GLN A 181 1.64 -25.81 0.32
N ALA A 182 2.71 -25.01 0.22
CA ALA A 182 2.62 -23.58 0.51
C ALA A 182 1.83 -22.84 -0.56
N TYR A 183 0.99 -21.89 -0.13
CA TYR A 183 0.41 -20.86 -0.98
C TYR A 183 1.50 -19.91 -1.46
N LEU A 184 1.28 -19.26 -2.59
CA LEU A 184 2.23 -18.31 -3.15
C LEU A 184 1.70 -16.89 -2.99
N LEU A 185 2.50 -16.02 -2.39
CA LEU A 185 2.25 -14.58 -2.39
C LEU A 185 2.97 -13.94 -3.58
N ARG A 186 2.22 -13.61 -4.62
CA ARG A 186 2.66 -12.85 -5.79
C ARG A 186 2.00 -11.48 -5.70
N PRO A 187 2.72 -10.47 -5.23
CA PRO A 187 2.05 -9.24 -4.81
C PRO A 187 1.52 -8.44 -5.99
N THR A 188 0.23 -8.13 -5.96
CA THR A 188 -0.39 -7.04 -6.68
C THR A 188 -0.52 -5.87 -5.70
N LEU A 189 0.28 -4.83 -5.92
CA LEU A 189 0.47 -3.73 -4.98
C LEU A 189 0.21 -2.40 -5.67
N ARG A 190 -0.51 -1.53 -4.97
CA ARG A 190 -0.68 -0.14 -5.34
C ARG A 190 -0.05 0.75 -4.28
N ILE A 191 0.60 1.84 -4.67
CA ILE A 191 1.09 2.86 -3.75
C ILE A 191 0.34 4.15 -3.97
N VAL A 192 -0.10 4.78 -2.91
CA VAL A 192 -0.80 6.06 -2.92
C VAL A 192 -0.11 7.08 -2.02
N ASP A 193 -0.23 8.34 -2.39
CA ASP A 193 0.19 9.48 -1.58
C ASP A 193 -0.99 9.89 -0.72
N ASP A 194 -0.87 9.74 0.60
CA ASP A 194 -1.96 9.97 1.56
C ASP A 194 -2.49 11.41 1.51
N ALA A 195 -1.68 12.37 1.08
CA ALA A 195 -2.11 13.75 0.89
C ALA A 195 -3.03 13.93 -0.33
N ASN A 196 -3.05 12.98 -1.24
CA ASN A 196 -3.72 13.06 -2.53
C ASN A 196 -4.75 11.95 -2.77
N VAL A 197 -5.37 11.42 -1.72
CA VAL A 197 -6.44 10.42 -1.82
C VAL A 197 -7.68 10.86 -1.06
N GLY A 198 -8.82 10.35 -1.47
CA GLY A 198 -10.10 10.43 -0.77
C GLY A 198 -10.65 9.05 -0.47
N ALA A 199 -11.93 8.99 -0.14
CA ALA A 199 -12.63 7.75 0.13
C ALA A 199 -14.07 7.81 -0.41
N ILE A 200 -14.65 6.63 -0.62
CA ILE A 200 -16.09 6.45 -0.84
C ILE A 200 -16.61 5.65 0.34
N ALA A 201 -17.65 6.13 1.00
CA ALA A 201 -18.31 5.42 2.07
C ALA A 201 -19.83 5.54 1.92
N GLY A 202 -20.56 4.61 2.51
CA GLY A 202 -22.00 4.64 2.47
C GLY A 202 -22.59 3.41 3.13
N THR A 203 -23.85 3.15 2.80
CA THR A 203 -24.59 2.01 3.34
C THR A 203 -25.27 1.20 2.24
N VAL A 204 -25.37 -0.10 2.48
CA VAL A 204 -26.21 -1.02 1.71
C VAL A 204 -27.43 -1.36 2.56
N HIS A 205 -28.63 -1.11 2.02
CA HIS A 205 -29.86 -1.42 2.73
C HIS A 205 -30.04 -2.93 2.89
N SER A 206 -30.41 -3.38 4.10
CA SER A 206 -30.54 -4.80 4.44
C SER A 206 -31.48 -5.60 3.52
N ALA A 207 -32.47 -4.96 2.90
CA ALA A 207 -33.37 -5.61 1.93
C ALA A 207 -32.68 -6.03 0.61
N LEU A 208 -31.45 -5.54 0.35
CA LEU A 208 -30.64 -5.95 -0.80
C LEU A 208 -29.74 -7.15 -0.47
N VAL A 209 -29.58 -7.48 0.82
CA VAL A 209 -28.67 -8.52 1.31
C VAL A 209 -29.49 -9.74 1.73
N THR A 210 -29.40 -10.82 0.95
CA THR A 210 -30.05 -12.10 1.24
C THR A 210 -29.20 -12.96 2.18
N GLU A 211 -29.72 -14.10 2.68
CA GLU A 211 -28.97 -15.01 3.56
C GLU A 211 -27.72 -15.63 2.90
N GLN A 212 -27.66 -15.67 1.58
CA GLN A 212 -26.54 -16.24 0.81
C GLN A 212 -25.67 -15.16 0.17
N CYS A 213 -25.97 -13.89 0.45
CA CYS A 213 -25.24 -12.75 -0.10
C CYS A 213 -23.85 -12.63 0.53
N LEU A 214 -22.83 -12.48 -0.31
CA LEU A 214 -21.49 -12.04 0.07
C LEU A 214 -21.32 -10.57 -0.34
N PRO A 215 -21.88 -9.62 0.42
CA PRO A 215 -22.10 -8.26 -0.04
C PRO A 215 -20.76 -7.51 -0.20
N LYS A 216 -20.52 -6.99 -1.41
CA LYS A 216 -19.33 -6.24 -1.78
C LYS A 216 -19.69 -5.01 -2.60
N VAL A 217 -18.87 -3.98 -2.46
CA VAL A 217 -18.94 -2.76 -3.26
C VAL A 217 -17.67 -2.63 -4.09
N TYR A 218 -17.84 -2.53 -5.38
CA TYR A 218 -16.80 -2.41 -6.40
C TYR A 218 -16.70 -0.97 -6.86
N VAL A 219 -15.49 -0.47 -7.03
CA VAL A 219 -15.21 0.90 -7.47
C VAL A 219 -14.36 0.86 -8.72
N PHE A 220 -14.88 1.40 -9.81
CA PHE A 220 -14.23 1.43 -11.13
C PHE A 220 -13.89 2.87 -11.52
N ALA A 221 -12.71 3.11 -12.07
CA ALA A 221 -12.35 4.44 -12.58
C ALA A 221 -13.18 4.83 -13.80
N GLY A 222 -13.81 5.99 -13.75
CA GLY A 222 -14.66 6.54 -14.81
C GLY A 222 -16.14 6.57 -14.46
N ASN A 223 -16.90 7.32 -15.26
CA ASN A 223 -18.36 7.34 -15.18
C ASN A 223 -18.97 6.33 -16.15
N ASP A 224 -20.11 5.76 -15.78
CA ASP A 224 -20.90 4.83 -16.61
C ASP A 224 -20.08 3.61 -17.07
N VAL A 225 -19.14 3.18 -16.26
CA VAL A 225 -18.39 1.94 -16.50
C VAL A 225 -19.35 0.77 -16.33
N VAL A 226 -19.32 -0.19 -17.24
CA VAL A 226 -20.02 -1.48 -17.07
C VAL A 226 -19.21 -2.27 -16.06
N PRO A 227 -19.76 -2.58 -14.88
CA PRO A 227 -19.04 -3.31 -13.85
C PRO A 227 -18.72 -4.74 -14.29
N ASP A 228 -17.57 -5.22 -13.86
CA ASP A 228 -17.08 -6.56 -14.11
C ASP A 228 -16.52 -7.18 -12.82
N ASP A 229 -16.17 -8.45 -12.81
CA ASP A 229 -15.54 -9.11 -11.67
C ASP A 229 -14.09 -8.64 -11.47
N ILE A 230 -13.41 -9.24 -10.50
CA ILE A 230 -11.98 -9.04 -10.30
C ILE A 230 -11.24 -10.31 -10.69
N ASP A 231 -10.51 -10.32 -11.79
CA ASP A 231 -9.78 -11.48 -12.25
C ASP A 231 -8.33 -11.20 -12.66
N ASP A 232 -7.54 -12.28 -12.75
CA ASP A 232 -6.18 -12.28 -13.31
C ASP A 232 -6.17 -12.82 -14.76
N ALA A 233 -7.31 -13.29 -15.26
CA ALA A 233 -7.43 -13.97 -16.56
C ALA A 233 -7.54 -12.98 -17.74
N GLY A 234 -7.49 -11.70 -17.46
CA GLY A 234 -7.81 -10.54 -18.26
C GLY A 234 -7.58 -10.60 -19.75
N SER A 235 -8.63 -10.34 -20.48
CA SER A 235 -8.55 -9.87 -21.86
C SER A 235 -8.21 -8.36 -21.87
N ALA A 236 -7.69 -7.84 -22.98
CA ALA A 236 -7.41 -6.39 -23.09
C ALA A 236 -8.67 -5.49 -23.03
N SER A 237 -9.87 -6.08 -22.94
CA SER A 237 -11.17 -5.42 -22.80
C SER A 237 -11.79 -5.57 -21.41
N ASP A 238 -11.13 -6.23 -20.51
CA ASP A 238 -11.51 -6.48 -19.15
C ASP A 238 -11.29 -5.26 -18.28
N ILE A 239 -12.22 -4.94 -17.40
CA ILE A 239 -12.20 -3.73 -16.56
C ILE A 239 -12.26 -4.16 -15.11
N ASP A 240 -11.12 -4.43 -14.53
CA ASP A 240 -11.01 -4.67 -13.11
C ASP A 240 -11.44 -3.46 -12.25
N PRO A 241 -12.04 -3.71 -11.08
CA PRO A 241 -12.25 -2.65 -10.10
C PRO A 241 -10.92 -2.14 -9.52
N ASP A 242 -10.81 -0.83 -9.33
CA ASP A 242 -9.66 -0.22 -8.63
C ASP A 242 -9.66 -0.56 -7.13
N VAL A 243 -10.83 -0.73 -6.54
CA VAL A 243 -11.03 -1.05 -5.12
C VAL A 243 -12.27 -1.91 -4.96
N VAL A 244 -12.16 -2.94 -4.13
CA VAL A 244 -13.30 -3.72 -3.62
C VAL A 244 -13.39 -3.51 -2.11
N ALA A 245 -14.58 -3.19 -1.62
CA ALA A 245 -14.86 -3.00 -0.20
C ALA A 245 -15.89 -4.00 0.31
N SER A 246 -15.63 -4.63 1.45
CA SER A 246 -16.61 -5.45 2.15
C SER A 246 -17.72 -4.60 2.75
N VAL A 247 -18.92 -5.14 2.83
CA VAL A 247 -20.07 -4.54 3.52
C VAL A 247 -20.21 -5.21 4.88
N ALA A 248 -20.12 -4.43 5.96
CA ALA A 248 -20.18 -4.94 7.31
C ALA A 248 -21.64 -5.25 7.70
N ILE A 249 -22.01 -6.54 7.77
CA ILE A 249 -23.35 -6.97 8.18
C ILE A 249 -23.50 -6.80 9.70
N GLU A 250 -24.41 -5.92 10.10
CA GLU A 250 -24.75 -5.66 11.50
C GLU A 250 -26.12 -6.22 11.87
N ASN A 251 -26.17 -7.16 12.81
CA ASN A 251 -27.43 -7.76 13.27
C ASN A 251 -28.40 -6.72 13.83
N GLY A 252 -29.60 -6.68 13.25
CA GLY A 252 -30.66 -5.76 13.64
C GLY A 252 -30.57 -4.36 13.02
N SER A 253 -29.54 -4.10 12.20
CA SER A 253 -29.46 -2.88 11.38
C SER A 253 -30.25 -3.04 10.08
N THR A 254 -30.77 -1.93 9.55
CA THR A 254 -31.36 -1.85 8.21
C THR A 254 -30.42 -1.24 7.18
N ALA A 255 -29.22 -0.77 7.61
CA ALA A 255 -28.22 -0.18 6.77
C ALA A 255 -26.84 -0.72 7.18
N TYR A 256 -26.19 -1.40 6.28
CA TYR A 256 -24.90 -2.03 6.47
C TYR A 256 -23.80 -1.14 5.91
N PRO A 257 -22.86 -0.65 6.74
CA PRO A 257 -21.83 0.26 6.27
C PRO A 257 -20.77 -0.41 5.41
N TYR A 258 -20.18 0.36 4.51
CA TYR A 258 -18.96 0.03 3.78
C TYR A 258 -18.04 1.25 3.66
N HIS A 259 -16.75 1.02 3.45
CA HIS A 259 -15.76 2.06 3.28
C HIS A 259 -14.65 1.63 2.31
N ALA A 260 -14.59 2.27 1.15
CA ALA A 260 -13.52 2.15 0.18
C ALA A 260 -12.58 3.35 0.33
N ALA A 261 -11.36 3.11 0.78
CA ALA A 261 -10.39 4.16 1.09
C ALA A 261 -9.26 4.24 0.07
N PHE A 262 -8.39 5.23 0.25
CA PHE A 262 -7.17 5.44 -0.54
C PHE A 262 -7.43 5.55 -2.05
N ILE A 263 -8.55 6.19 -2.42
CA ILE A 263 -8.97 6.37 -3.81
C ILE A 263 -8.41 7.69 -4.34
N PRO A 264 -7.67 7.72 -5.47
CA PRO A 264 -7.23 8.95 -6.10
C PRO A 264 -8.40 9.85 -6.49
N PRO A 265 -8.25 11.18 -6.51
CA PRO A 265 -9.29 12.08 -7.01
C PRO A 265 -9.64 11.77 -8.45
N GLY A 266 -10.93 11.71 -8.76
CA GLY A 266 -11.43 11.39 -10.09
C GLY A 266 -12.91 11.03 -10.09
N ALA A 267 -13.43 10.73 -11.27
CA ALA A 267 -14.78 10.20 -11.47
C ALA A 267 -14.74 8.68 -11.37
N TYR A 268 -15.75 8.10 -10.71
CA TYR A 268 -15.85 6.66 -10.47
C TYR A 268 -17.28 6.16 -10.66
N THR A 269 -17.37 4.92 -11.07
CA THR A 269 -18.61 4.12 -11.01
C THR A 269 -18.51 3.19 -9.82
N VAL A 270 -19.52 3.20 -8.95
CA VAL A 270 -19.61 2.36 -7.76
C VAL A 270 -20.74 1.37 -7.97
N ALA A 271 -20.46 0.09 -7.79
CA ALA A 271 -21.38 -1.01 -8.05
C ALA A 271 -21.52 -1.93 -6.84
N PHE A 272 -22.71 -2.44 -6.58
CA PHE A 272 -23.00 -3.37 -5.49
C PHE A 272 -23.40 -4.74 -6.02
N THR A 273 -22.77 -5.80 -5.51
CA THR A 273 -23.12 -7.20 -5.80
C THR A 273 -23.26 -8.02 -4.52
N CYS A 274 -24.00 -9.13 -4.63
CA CYS A 274 -24.11 -10.19 -3.63
C CYS A 274 -23.41 -11.48 -4.04
N ASP A 275 -22.90 -11.52 -5.26
CA ASP A 275 -22.33 -12.74 -5.82
C ASP A 275 -20.94 -13.01 -5.25
N ASP A 276 -20.56 -14.27 -5.23
CA ASP A 276 -19.19 -14.69 -4.96
C ASP A 276 -18.33 -14.40 -6.19
N ASP A 277 -17.07 -14.10 -5.96
CA ASP A 277 -16.13 -13.65 -6.97
C ASP A 277 -14.80 -14.35 -6.71
N ASP A 278 -14.38 -15.23 -7.61
CA ASP A 278 -13.13 -15.96 -7.56
C ASP A 278 -12.10 -15.28 -8.48
N PRO A 279 -11.11 -14.54 -7.94
CA PRO A 279 -10.10 -13.85 -8.74
C PRO A 279 -9.26 -14.76 -9.67
N ALA A 280 -9.41 -16.08 -9.59
CA ALA A 280 -8.76 -17.04 -10.48
C ALA A 280 -9.59 -17.41 -11.71
N SER A 281 -10.82 -16.94 -11.81
CA SER A 281 -11.76 -17.20 -12.92
C SER A 281 -12.40 -15.89 -13.41
N ASP A 282 -12.86 -15.89 -14.64
CA ASP A 282 -13.70 -14.83 -15.23
C ASP A 282 -15.15 -15.19 -14.87
N ASP A 283 -15.73 -14.46 -13.91
CA ASP A 283 -17.05 -14.74 -13.32
C ASP A 283 -18.11 -13.74 -13.81
N GLU A 284 -19.27 -14.24 -14.23
CA GLU A 284 -20.39 -13.39 -14.60
C GLU A 284 -21.14 -12.90 -13.35
N LEU A 285 -20.76 -11.76 -12.77
CA LEU A 285 -21.39 -11.18 -11.59
C LEU A 285 -22.65 -10.39 -11.93
N THR A 286 -23.64 -10.44 -11.02
CA THR A 286 -24.87 -9.64 -11.09
C THR A 286 -24.76 -8.40 -10.20
N PHE A 287 -24.55 -7.25 -10.79
CA PHE A 287 -24.58 -5.99 -10.05
C PHE A 287 -25.99 -5.47 -9.88
N VAL A 288 -26.43 -5.35 -8.63
CA VAL A 288 -27.80 -4.94 -8.27
C VAL A 288 -28.07 -3.48 -8.59
N SER A 289 -27.06 -2.63 -8.45
CA SER A 289 -27.14 -1.19 -8.69
C SER A 289 -25.77 -0.60 -8.94
N THR A 290 -25.73 0.44 -9.78
CA THR A 290 -24.54 1.24 -10.07
C THR A 290 -24.81 2.72 -9.87
N GLN A 291 -23.83 3.48 -9.41
CA GLN A 291 -23.92 4.94 -9.23
C GLN A 291 -22.57 5.58 -9.58
N ASN A 292 -22.62 6.77 -10.19
CA ASN A 292 -21.45 7.58 -10.46
C ASN A 292 -21.18 8.54 -9.29
N ILE A 293 -19.90 8.75 -8.98
CA ILE A 293 -19.45 9.65 -7.92
C ILE A 293 -18.09 10.30 -8.27
N ASP A 294 -17.88 11.54 -7.85
CA ASP A 294 -16.59 12.20 -7.91
C ASP A 294 -15.90 12.11 -6.55
N VAL A 295 -14.66 11.62 -6.54
CA VAL A 295 -13.78 11.58 -5.37
C VAL A 295 -12.87 12.79 -5.38
N GLN A 296 -12.73 13.45 -4.23
CA GLN A 296 -11.82 14.55 -3.99
C GLN A 296 -10.82 14.19 -2.89
N ALA A 297 -9.59 14.70 -3.02
CA ALA A 297 -8.55 14.46 -2.01
C ALA A 297 -9.00 14.91 -0.61
N ASN A 298 -8.69 14.10 0.39
CA ASN A 298 -8.99 14.32 1.81
C ASN A 298 -10.49 14.46 2.15
N LEU A 299 -11.38 14.01 1.24
CA LEU A 299 -12.81 14.00 1.48
C LEU A 299 -13.39 12.59 1.35
N ILE A 300 -14.50 12.36 2.04
CA ILE A 300 -15.31 11.16 1.87
C ILE A 300 -16.52 11.52 1.00
N SER A 301 -16.64 10.83 -0.14
CA SER A 301 -17.82 10.90 -1.00
C SER A 301 -18.80 9.81 -0.57
N THR A 302 -20.12 10.11 -0.55
CA THR A 302 -21.12 9.17 -0.02
C THR A 302 -21.94 8.56 -1.15
N VAL A 303 -22.07 7.23 -1.15
CA VAL A 303 -22.94 6.45 -2.04
C VAL A 303 -23.70 5.42 -1.21
N ASP A 304 -25.04 5.51 -1.23
CA ASP A 304 -25.91 4.57 -0.53
C ASP A 304 -26.67 3.72 -1.53
N PHE A 305 -26.77 2.40 -1.27
CA PHE A 305 -27.55 1.46 -2.06
C PHE A 305 -28.85 1.12 -1.34
N ALA A 306 -29.97 1.45 -1.97
CA ALA A 306 -31.30 1.20 -1.45
C ALA A 306 -32.19 0.49 -2.50
N PRO A 307 -33.17 -0.33 -2.07
CA PRO A 307 -34.11 -0.90 -2.99
C PRO A 307 -34.94 0.21 -3.68
N PRO A 308 -35.39 -0.01 -4.91
CA PRO A 308 -36.26 0.95 -5.57
C PRO A 308 -37.50 1.22 -4.69
N PRO A 309 -38.03 2.46 -4.68
CA PRO A 309 -39.24 2.76 -3.94
C PRO A 309 -40.37 1.82 -4.35
N ALA A 310 -41.14 1.34 -3.37
CA ALA A 310 -42.29 0.49 -3.64
C ALA A 310 -43.21 1.17 -4.68
N ALA A 311 -43.61 0.45 -5.71
CA ALA A 311 -44.55 0.99 -6.70
C ALA A 311 -45.87 1.39 -5.99
N PRO A 312 -46.47 2.55 -6.32
CA PRO A 312 -47.67 3.06 -5.68
C PRO A 312 -48.89 2.18 -5.89
#